data_d2b7ef3c1e53a9c011f297217cd9b46e
#
_entry.id   d2b7ef3c1e53a9c011f297217cd9b46e
#
_cell.length_a   1.000
_cell.length_b   1.000
_cell.length_c   1.000
_cell.angle_alpha   90.00
_cell.angle_beta   90.00
_cell.angle_gamma   90.00
#
_symmetry.space_group_name_H-M   'P 1'
#
loop_
_entity.id
_entity.type
_entity.pdbx_description
1 polymer ?
#
loop_
_entity_poly.entity_id
_entity_poly.type
_entity_poly.pdbx_seq_one_letter_code
_entity_poly.pdbx_strand_id
1 'polypeptide(L)'
;MKRFQHFLNEQEEIGPLPGEESIEMDIEPEVEEIPVAKDRQIIVRPDQDLPKPDLASGDDHIRALVEFQVQVKAMHWATESFSQHKATCDTHAALDAALDALVESYQGYVGRIRIGGQYTILNYEDINLDSWLQGAMDHVENFRKGVTQSDVLNLLDEVLAILTKFKYLLSLK
;
A
#
# COMPACT_ATOMS: atom_id res chain seq x y z
N MET A 1 9.60 12.50 -34.82
CA MET A 1 10.98 12.09 -34.51
C MET A 1 12.05 13.20 -34.65
N LYS A 2 11.78 14.37 -35.27
CA LYS A 2 12.80 15.43 -35.46
C LYS A 2 12.97 16.41 -34.27
N ARG A 3 12.09 16.42 -33.26
CA ARG A 3 12.17 17.33 -32.11
C ARG A 3 13.02 16.80 -30.94
N PHE A 4 13.28 15.50 -30.88
CA PHE A 4 14.07 14.91 -29.81
C PHE A 4 15.59 14.98 -30.04
N GLN A 5 16.02 15.07 -31.31
CA GLN A 5 17.43 15.18 -31.63
C GLN A 5 17.98 16.60 -31.41
N HIS A 6 17.14 17.61 -31.37
CA HIS A 6 17.58 18.99 -31.10
C HIS A 6 17.96 19.23 -29.64
N PHE A 7 17.36 18.47 -28.71
CA PHE A 7 17.61 18.61 -27.28
C PHE A 7 18.93 17.97 -26.81
N LEU A 8 19.44 16.99 -27.56
CA LEU A 8 20.69 16.32 -27.23
C LEU A 8 21.93 17.06 -27.73
N ASN A 9 21.80 17.97 -28.71
CA ASN A 9 22.93 18.73 -29.27
C ASN A 9 23.24 20.03 -28.50
N GLU A 10 22.40 20.46 -27.57
CA GLU A 10 22.66 21.67 -26.78
C GLU A 10 23.42 21.42 -25.46
N GLN A 11 23.78 20.17 -25.17
CA GLN A 11 24.54 19.84 -23.95
C GLN A 11 26.06 19.68 -24.14
N GLU A 12 26.58 19.84 -25.38
CA GLU A 12 28.01 19.62 -25.66
C GLU A 12 28.90 20.87 -25.57
N GLU A 13 28.38 22.05 -25.19
CA GLU A 13 29.20 23.29 -25.12
C GLU A 13 29.35 23.92 -23.73
N ILE A 14 29.29 23.11 -22.66
CA ILE A 14 29.73 23.62 -21.36
C ILE A 14 31.18 23.17 -21.15
N GLY A 15 32.11 24.02 -21.52
CA GLY A 15 33.54 23.82 -21.26
C GLY A 15 33.83 23.76 -19.75
N PRO A 16 34.92 23.11 -19.37
CA PRO A 16 35.27 22.93 -17.95
C PRO A 16 35.45 24.27 -17.26
N LEU A 17 34.83 24.39 -16.07
CA LEU A 17 35.02 25.55 -15.20
C LEU A 17 36.50 25.64 -14.77
N PRO A 18 37.12 26.82 -14.79
CA PRO A 18 38.51 26.98 -14.33
C PRO A 18 38.55 26.87 -12.81
N GLY A 19 39.20 25.86 -12.28
CA GLY A 19 39.55 25.80 -10.85
C GLY A 19 39.31 24.47 -10.12
N GLU A 20 39.09 23.35 -10.77
CA GLU A 20 39.08 22.05 -10.08
C GLU A 20 40.50 21.47 -10.04
N GLU A 21 41.27 21.86 -8.99
CA GLU A 21 42.41 21.03 -8.54
C GLU A 21 41.86 19.67 -8.07
N SER A 22 42.20 18.62 -8.76
CA SER A 22 41.91 17.25 -8.38
C SER A 22 42.64 16.91 -7.06
N ILE A 23 41.93 17.00 -5.95
CA ILE A 23 42.37 16.40 -4.70
C ILE A 23 42.17 14.91 -4.82
N GLU A 24 43.21 14.18 -5.21
CA GLU A 24 43.25 12.72 -5.05
C GLU A 24 43.29 12.43 -3.54
N MET A 25 42.13 12.23 -2.95
CA MET A 25 42.05 11.61 -1.63
C MET A 25 42.03 10.10 -1.83
N ASP A 26 43.15 9.45 -1.58
CA ASP A 26 43.25 8.02 -1.35
C ASP A 26 42.43 7.68 -0.08
N ILE A 27 41.13 7.49 -0.25
CA ILE A 27 40.28 6.88 0.78
C ILE A 27 40.31 5.38 0.52
N GLU A 28 41.25 4.68 1.16
CA GLU A 28 41.11 3.25 1.34
C GLU A 28 39.81 3.00 2.12
N PRO A 29 38.86 2.20 1.60
CA PRO A 29 37.67 1.86 2.37
C PRO A 29 38.12 0.91 3.49
N GLU A 30 38.20 1.45 4.70
CA GLU A 30 38.27 0.63 5.91
C GLU A 30 36.92 -0.09 6.01
N VAL A 31 36.88 -1.32 5.48
CA VAL A 31 35.72 -2.21 5.59
C VAL A 31 35.72 -2.73 7.03
N GLU A 32 35.06 -1.97 7.93
CA GLU A 32 34.70 -2.55 9.23
C GLU A 32 33.78 -3.74 8.96
N GLU A 33 34.27 -4.95 9.24
CA GLU A 33 33.45 -6.14 9.26
C GLU A 33 32.34 -5.95 10.30
N ILE A 34 31.12 -5.66 9.83
CA ILE A 34 29.93 -5.64 10.68
C ILE A 34 29.78 -7.09 11.22
N PRO A 35 29.87 -7.29 12.54
CA PRO A 35 29.73 -8.62 13.10
C PRO A 35 28.34 -9.15 12.75
N VAL A 36 28.29 -10.18 11.89
CA VAL A 36 27.08 -10.93 11.61
C VAL A 36 26.60 -11.49 12.95
N ALA A 37 25.50 -10.93 13.47
CA ALA A 37 24.88 -11.42 14.68
C ALA A 37 24.44 -12.87 14.44
N LYS A 38 25.30 -13.82 14.86
CA LYS A 38 24.97 -15.22 14.96
C LYS A 38 23.84 -15.34 15.97
N ASP A 39 22.78 -16.01 15.54
CA ASP A 39 21.69 -16.49 16.39
C ASP A 39 20.76 -15.41 17.02
N ARG A 40 20.05 -14.65 16.20
CA ARG A 40 18.70 -14.27 16.60
C ARG A 40 17.81 -15.50 16.45
N GLN A 41 17.80 -16.37 17.47
CA GLN A 41 16.71 -17.30 17.65
C GLN A 41 15.43 -16.47 17.71
N ILE A 42 14.60 -16.60 16.67
CA ILE A 42 13.21 -16.19 16.74
C ILE A 42 12.60 -17.07 17.81
N ILE A 43 12.48 -16.55 19.03
CA ILE A 43 11.73 -17.22 20.09
C ILE A 43 10.28 -17.18 19.64
N VAL A 44 9.88 -18.16 18.83
CA VAL A 44 8.47 -18.52 18.67
C VAL A 44 8.05 -19.02 20.04
N ARG A 45 7.34 -18.18 20.80
CA ARG A 45 6.69 -18.63 22.01
C ARG A 45 5.53 -19.54 21.57
N PRO A 46 5.63 -20.86 21.81
CA PRO A 46 4.47 -21.73 21.61
C PRO A 46 3.45 -21.35 22.68
N ASP A 47 2.19 -21.28 22.28
CA ASP A 47 1.01 -21.21 23.12
C ASP A 47 0.86 -19.95 24.01
N GLN A 48 0.76 -18.79 23.39
CA GLN A 48 -0.23 -17.85 23.86
C GLN A 48 -1.51 -18.15 23.08
N ASP A 49 -2.51 -18.68 23.77
CA ASP A 49 -3.88 -18.72 23.30
C ASP A 49 -4.26 -17.30 22.87
N LEU A 50 -4.15 -17.05 21.55
CA LEU A 50 -4.71 -15.84 20.98
C LEU A 50 -6.21 -15.93 21.25
N PRO A 51 -6.81 -14.95 21.94
CA PRO A 51 -8.24 -14.96 22.15
C PRO A 51 -8.91 -15.16 20.80
N LYS A 52 -9.80 -16.15 20.70
CA LYS A 52 -10.61 -16.37 19.51
C LYS A 52 -11.29 -15.04 19.18
N PRO A 53 -11.26 -14.58 17.93
CA PRO A 53 -11.87 -13.31 17.58
C PRO A 53 -13.37 -13.38 17.84
N ASP A 54 -13.81 -12.77 18.94
CA ASP A 54 -15.19 -12.34 19.08
C ASP A 54 -15.41 -11.26 18.02
N LEU A 55 -16.41 -11.45 17.16
CA LEU A 55 -16.92 -10.52 16.13
C LEU A 55 -15.90 -9.46 15.73
N ALA A 56 -15.30 -9.62 14.55
CA ALA A 56 -14.15 -8.85 14.05
C ALA A 56 -14.06 -7.45 14.68
N SER A 57 -13.01 -7.21 15.44
CA SER A 57 -12.77 -5.90 16.05
C SER A 57 -12.57 -4.87 14.94
N GLY A 58 -12.75 -3.58 15.24
CA GLY A 58 -12.44 -2.53 14.27
C GLY A 58 -11.03 -2.66 13.68
N ASP A 59 -10.07 -3.14 14.48
CA ASP A 59 -8.70 -3.44 14.07
C ASP A 59 -8.65 -4.49 12.94
N ASP A 60 -9.46 -5.56 13.02
CA ASP A 60 -9.52 -6.61 12.01
C ASP A 60 -10.13 -6.10 10.71
N HIS A 61 -11.14 -5.24 10.78
CA HIS A 61 -11.73 -4.61 9.60
C HIS A 61 -10.74 -3.67 8.92
N ILE A 62 -10.03 -2.83 9.68
CA ILE A 62 -9.00 -1.95 9.12
C ILE A 62 -7.86 -2.78 8.52
N ARG A 63 -7.40 -3.83 9.19
CA ARG A 63 -6.37 -4.72 8.65
C ARG A 63 -6.78 -5.35 7.32
N ALA A 64 -8.02 -5.81 7.21
CA ALA A 64 -8.55 -6.37 5.95
C ALA A 64 -8.58 -5.32 4.83
N LEU A 65 -8.92 -4.06 5.13
CA LEU A 65 -8.89 -2.97 4.15
C LEU A 65 -7.47 -2.59 3.73
N VAL A 66 -6.49 -2.62 4.64
CA VAL A 66 -5.07 -2.45 4.31
C VAL A 66 -4.58 -3.59 3.41
N GLU A 67 -4.93 -4.84 3.72
CA GLU A 67 -4.59 -5.99 2.86
C GLU A 67 -5.20 -5.83 1.46
N PHE A 68 -6.46 -5.40 1.39
CA PHE A 68 -7.11 -5.10 0.13
C PHE A 68 -6.38 -4.00 -0.67
N GLN A 69 -5.98 -2.91 -0.02
CA GLN A 69 -5.23 -1.81 -0.66
C GLN A 69 -3.89 -2.30 -1.23
N VAL A 70 -3.14 -3.11 -0.47
CA VAL A 70 -1.87 -3.70 -0.93
C VAL A 70 -2.11 -4.64 -2.10
N GLN A 71 -3.19 -5.43 -2.09
CA GLN A 71 -3.57 -6.29 -3.21
C GLN A 71 -3.91 -5.48 -4.47
N VAL A 72 -4.63 -4.35 -4.35
CA VAL A 72 -4.88 -3.44 -5.49
C VAL A 72 -3.56 -2.93 -6.08
N LYS A 73 -2.56 -2.64 -5.24
CA LYS A 73 -1.23 -2.23 -5.70
C LYS A 73 -0.49 -3.36 -6.42
N ALA A 74 -0.57 -4.58 -5.93
CA ALA A 74 0.01 -5.75 -6.59
C ALA A 74 -0.64 -5.98 -7.96
N MET A 75 -1.97 -5.87 -8.05
CA MET A 75 -2.71 -5.96 -9.31
C MET A 75 -2.30 -4.88 -10.31
N HIS A 76 -2.06 -3.64 -9.84
CA HIS A 76 -1.58 -2.54 -10.68
C HIS A 76 -0.28 -2.88 -11.41
N TRP A 77 0.62 -3.62 -10.77
CA TRP A 77 1.88 -4.04 -11.38
C TRP A 77 1.74 -5.29 -12.27
N ALA A 78 0.78 -6.16 -11.97
CA ALA A 78 0.62 -7.45 -12.64
C ALA A 78 -0.26 -7.39 -13.89
N THR A 79 -1.16 -6.41 -14.01
CA THR A 79 -2.09 -6.35 -15.14
C THR A 79 -1.42 -5.95 -16.45
N GLU A 80 -1.80 -6.61 -17.53
CA GLU A 80 -1.39 -6.28 -18.92
C GLU A 80 -2.39 -5.35 -19.61
N SER A 81 -3.57 -5.13 -19.03
CA SER A 81 -4.61 -4.26 -19.58
C SER A 81 -4.40 -2.82 -19.14
N PHE A 82 -4.30 -1.89 -20.08
CA PHE A 82 -4.20 -0.45 -19.79
C PHE A 82 -5.39 0.08 -18.98
N SER A 83 -6.61 -0.35 -19.31
CA SER A 83 -7.81 0.07 -18.57
C SER A 83 -7.79 -0.40 -17.12
N GLN A 84 -7.38 -1.65 -16.87
CA GLN A 84 -7.23 -2.20 -15.53
C GLN A 84 -6.06 -1.55 -14.78
N HIS A 85 -4.93 -1.30 -15.47
CA HIS A 85 -3.80 -0.58 -14.90
C HIS A 85 -4.22 0.81 -14.39
N LYS A 86 -4.97 1.54 -15.21
CA LYS A 86 -5.48 2.86 -14.84
C LYS A 86 -6.48 2.77 -13.69
N ALA A 87 -7.42 1.82 -13.73
CA ALA A 87 -8.41 1.62 -12.68
C ALA A 87 -7.75 1.28 -11.33
N THR A 88 -6.78 0.36 -11.32
CA THR A 88 -6.06 -0.02 -10.09
C THR A 88 -5.17 1.11 -9.57
N CYS A 89 -4.54 1.90 -10.46
CA CYS A 89 -3.74 3.05 -10.09
C CYS A 89 -4.58 4.10 -9.33
N ASP A 90 -5.70 4.50 -9.94
CA ASP A 90 -6.58 5.52 -9.38
C ASP A 90 -7.25 5.05 -8.08
N THR A 91 -7.66 3.77 -8.03
CA THR A 91 -8.27 3.18 -6.84
C THR A 91 -7.28 3.07 -5.70
N HIS A 92 -6.03 2.63 -5.95
CA HIS A 92 -5.02 2.57 -4.91
C HIS A 92 -4.76 3.95 -4.30
N ALA A 93 -4.60 4.99 -5.12
CA ALA A 93 -4.36 6.35 -4.64
C ALA A 93 -5.55 6.90 -3.83
N ALA A 94 -6.80 6.62 -4.26
CA ALA A 94 -7.99 7.04 -3.54
C ALA A 94 -8.13 6.29 -2.20
N LEU A 95 -7.86 4.98 -2.18
CA LEU A 95 -7.90 4.20 -0.94
C LEU A 95 -6.83 4.63 0.06
N ASP A 96 -5.63 4.99 -0.40
CA ASP A 96 -4.55 5.47 0.45
C ASP A 96 -5.00 6.66 1.31
N ALA A 97 -5.56 7.67 0.67
CA ALA A 97 -6.06 8.86 1.35
C ALA A 97 -7.28 8.57 2.25
N ALA A 98 -8.24 7.76 1.76
CA ALA A 98 -9.47 7.47 2.50
C ALA A 98 -9.20 6.59 3.73
N LEU A 99 -8.30 5.61 3.64
CA LEU A 99 -7.93 4.75 4.75
C LEU A 99 -7.11 5.50 5.79
N ASP A 100 -6.22 6.41 5.39
CA ASP A 100 -5.48 7.26 6.31
C ASP A 100 -6.45 8.08 7.18
N ALA A 101 -7.37 8.80 6.55
CA ALA A 101 -8.40 9.58 7.23
C ALA A 101 -9.29 8.72 8.16
N LEU A 102 -9.71 7.53 7.68
CA LEU A 102 -10.54 6.59 8.45
C LEU A 102 -9.80 6.10 9.70
N VAL A 103 -8.56 5.66 9.53
CA VAL A 103 -7.74 5.11 10.63
C VAL A 103 -7.45 6.18 11.67
N GLU A 104 -7.08 7.39 11.26
CA GLU A 104 -6.81 8.49 12.18
C GLU A 104 -8.07 8.89 12.98
N SER A 105 -9.20 9.06 12.28
CA SER A 105 -10.47 9.40 12.94
C SER A 105 -10.92 8.30 13.90
N TYR A 106 -10.88 7.03 13.47
CA TYR A 106 -11.26 5.89 14.31
C TYR A 106 -10.37 5.79 15.56
N GLN A 107 -9.05 5.93 15.42
CA GLN A 107 -8.10 5.94 16.54
C GLN A 107 -8.36 7.08 17.53
N GLY A 108 -8.92 8.19 17.07
CA GLY A 108 -9.35 9.30 17.95
C GLY A 108 -10.37 8.86 18.99
N TYR A 109 -11.18 7.85 18.70
CA TYR A 109 -12.22 7.32 19.60
C TYR A 109 -11.76 6.10 20.40
N VAL A 110 -11.03 5.18 19.78
CA VAL A 110 -10.70 3.88 20.41
C VAL A 110 -9.27 3.80 20.92
N GLY A 111 -8.43 4.78 20.61
CA GLY A 111 -7.00 4.74 20.86
C GLY A 111 -6.22 4.01 19.76
N ARG A 112 -4.95 3.67 20.03
CA ARG A 112 -4.07 3.04 19.05
C ARG A 112 -4.54 1.64 18.67
N ILE A 113 -4.78 1.42 17.38
CA ILE A 113 -5.12 0.11 16.82
C ILE A 113 -3.89 -0.75 16.56
N ARG A 114 -4.11 -2.06 16.40
CA ARG A 114 -3.08 -3.05 16.12
C ARG A 114 -3.35 -3.72 14.78
N ILE A 115 -2.68 -3.26 13.74
CA ILE A 115 -2.82 -3.76 12.36
C ILE A 115 -1.66 -4.69 11.93
N GLY A 116 -0.78 -5.05 12.86
CA GLY A 116 0.31 -5.99 12.59
C GLY A 116 -0.20 -7.42 12.33
N GLY A 117 0.59 -8.21 11.61
CA GLY A 117 0.25 -9.60 11.28
C GLY A 117 0.74 -10.01 9.91
N GLN A 118 0.29 -11.17 9.44
CA GLN A 118 0.53 -11.62 8.08
C GLN A 118 -0.53 -11.04 7.14
N TYR A 119 -0.09 -10.57 5.98
CA TYR A 119 -0.93 -10.17 4.86
C TYR A 119 -0.79 -11.20 3.74
N THR A 120 -1.91 -11.61 3.16
CA THR A 120 -1.92 -12.55 2.04
C THR A 120 -2.09 -11.78 0.74
N ILE A 121 -1.06 -11.80 -0.10
CA ILE A 121 -1.12 -11.20 -1.43
C ILE A 121 -1.19 -12.34 -2.44
N LEU A 122 -2.25 -12.32 -3.24
CA LEU A 122 -2.51 -13.32 -4.28
C LEU A 122 -1.88 -12.88 -5.60
N ASN A 123 -1.51 -13.86 -6.44
CA ASN A 123 -1.21 -13.56 -7.83
C ASN A 123 -2.49 -13.12 -8.56
N TYR A 124 -2.34 -12.25 -9.55
CA TYR A 124 -3.48 -11.66 -10.25
C TYR A 124 -4.40 -12.71 -10.88
N GLU A 125 -3.84 -13.75 -11.47
CA GLU A 125 -4.54 -14.87 -12.10
C GLU A 125 -5.35 -15.74 -11.12
N ASP A 126 -5.01 -15.70 -9.83
CA ASP A 126 -5.67 -16.48 -8.79
C ASP A 126 -6.86 -15.73 -8.16
N ILE A 127 -7.08 -14.48 -8.54
CA ILE A 127 -8.11 -13.62 -7.95
C ILE A 127 -9.43 -13.75 -8.72
N ASN A 128 -10.48 -14.21 -8.04
CA ASN A 128 -11.84 -13.98 -8.52
C ASN A 128 -12.25 -12.54 -8.14
N LEU A 129 -12.16 -11.62 -9.11
CA LEU A 129 -12.36 -10.19 -8.90
C LEU A 129 -13.71 -9.84 -8.26
N ASP A 130 -14.79 -10.50 -8.69
CA ASP A 130 -16.13 -10.20 -8.17
C ASP A 130 -16.27 -10.59 -6.71
N SER A 131 -15.90 -11.82 -6.35
CA SER A 131 -16.00 -12.29 -4.96
C SER A 131 -15.01 -11.58 -4.03
N TRP A 132 -13.80 -11.31 -4.52
CA TRP A 132 -12.78 -10.60 -3.75
C TRP A 132 -13.20 -9.17 -3.43
N LEU A 133 -13.71 -8.44 -4.42
CA LEU A 133 -14.19 -7.07 -4.23
C LEU A 133 -15.47 -7.04 -3.37
N GLN A 134 -16.36 -8.01 -3.54
CA GLN A 134 -17.54 -8.13 -2.68
C GLN A 134 -17.13 -8.36 -1.22
N GLY A 135 -16.12 -9.21 -0.98
CA GLY A 135 -15.57 -9.42 0.36
C GLY A 135 -15.05 -8.14 1.01
N ALA A 136 -14.36 -7.27 0.27
CA ALA A 136 -13.93 -5.97 0.76
C ALA A 136 -15.12 -5.05 1.12
N MET A 137 -16.15 -5.00 0.27
CA MET A 137 -17.37 -4.25 0.54
C MET A 137 -18.09 -4.77 1.79
N ASP A 138 -18.16 -6.09 1.95
CA ASP A 138 -18.78 -6.73 3.13
C ASP A 138 -18.00 -6.38 4.42
N HIS A 139 -16.67 -6.26 4.36
CA HIS A 139 -15.87 -5.78 5.50
C HIS A 139 -16.24 -4.35 5.88
N VAL A 140 -16.39 -3.44 4.94
CA VAL A 140 -16.82 -2.06 5.22
C VAL A 140 -18.20 -2.05 5.84
N GLU A 141 -19.17 -2.77 5.28
CA GLU A 141 -20.53 -2.84 5.79
C GLU A 141 -20.61 -3.47 7.20
N ASN A 142 -19.78 -4.46 7.48
CA ASN A 142 -19.71 -5.05 8.82
C ASN A 142 -19.06 -4.11 9.82
N PHE A 143 -18.03 -3.38 9.42
CA PHE A 143 -17.41 -2.36 10.27
C PHE A 143 -18.40 -1.25 10.63
N ARG A 144 -19.21 -0.78 9.66
CA ARG A 144 -20.26 0.21 9.88
C ARG A 144 -21.25 -0.18 10.98
N LYS A 145 -21.59 -1.46 11.09
CA LYS A 145 -22.54 -1.96 12.12
C LYS A 145 -22.02 -1.78 13.55
N GLY A 146 -20.68 -1.75 13.74
CA GLY A 146 -20.04 -1.57 15.03
C GLY A 146 -19.69 -0.11 15.37
N VAL A 147 -19.92 0.83 14.44
CA VAL A 147 -19.56 2.26 14.60
C VAL A 147 -20.81 3.11 14.78
N THR A 148 -20.74 4.05 15.70
CA THR A 148 -21.83 5.01 15.98
C THR A 148 -21.45 6.46 15.69
N GLN A 149 -20.16 6.76 15.52
CA GLN A 149 -19.61 8.08 15.25
C GLN A 149 -19.88 8.47 13.80
N SER A 150 -20.57 9.58 13.59
CA SER A 150 -21.01 10.01 12.26
C SER A 150 -19.87 10.36 11.30
N ASP A 151 -18.78 10.90 11.82
CA ASP A 151 -17.59 11.20 11.04
C ASP A 151 -16.89 9.93 10.53
N VAL A 152 -16.73 8.90 11.38
CA VAL A 152 -16.21 7.59 10.98
C VAL A 152 -17.15 6.91 9.99
N LEU A 153 -18.48 6.99 10.18
CA LEU A 153 -19.45 6.45 9.23
C LEU A 153 -19.35 7.11 7.86
N ASN A 154 -19.16 8.43 7.80
CA ASN A 154 -18.95 9.14 6.53
C ASN A 154 -17.68 8.69 5.81
N LEU A 155 -16.58 8.44 6.56
CA LEU A 155 -15.33 7.93 5.97
C LEU A 155 -15.48 6.49 5.47
N LEU A 156 -16.26 5.66 6.15
CA LEU A 156 -16.60 4.31 5.67
C LEU A 156 -17.47 4.38 4.40
N ASP A 157 -18.37 5.34 4.29
CA ASP A 157 -19.17 5.61 3.08
C ASP A 157 -18.27 6.03 1.91
N GLU A 158 -17.22 6.82 2.18
CA GLU A 158 -16.24 7.20 1.17
C GLU A 158 -15.44 5.98 0.66
N VAL A 159 -14.96 5.13 1.56
CA VAL A 159 -14.30 3.88 1.19
C VAL A 159 -15.22 3.01 0.34
N LEU A 160 -16.49 2.85 0.73
CA LEU A 160 -17.48 2.07 -0.02
C LEU A 160 -17.73 2.65 -1.42
N ALA A 161 -17.79 3.97 -1.54
CA ALA A 161 -17.92 4.65 -2.83
C ALA A 161 -16.72 4.40 -3.75
N ILE A 162 -15.49 4.38 -3.21
CA ILE A 162 -14.27 4.03 -3.96
C ILE A 162 -14.35 2.59 -4.46
N LEU A 163 -14.73 1.64 -3.61
CA LEU A 163 -14.87 0.22 -3.97
C LEU A 163 -15.94 0.02 -5.06
N THR A 164 -17.07 0.71 -4.93
CA THR A 164 -18.17 0.66 -5.92
C THR A 164 -17.73 1.22 -7.27
N LYS A 165 -17.00 2.35 -7.26
CA LYS A 165 -16.40 2.91 -8.47
C LYS A 165 -15.37 1.95 -9.09
N PHE A 166 -14.54 1.32 -8.27
CA PHE A 166 -13.56 0.34 -8.75
C PHE A 166 -14.23 -0.84 -9.44
N LYS A 167 -15.31 -1.38 -8.84
CA LYS A 167 -16.12 -2.44 -9.45
C LYS A 167 -16.61 -2.05 -10.84
N TYR A 168 -17.13 -0.84 -10.97
CA TYR A 168 -17.55 -0.32 -12.27
C TYR A 168 -16.37 -0.23 -13.27
N LEU A 169 -15.23 0.34 -12.85
CA LEU A 169 -14.08 0.50 -13.73
C LEU A 169 -13.52 -0.85 -14.22
N LEU A 170 -13.51 -1.87 -13.36
CA LEU A 170 -13.08 -3.22 -13.74
C LEU A 170 -14.05 -3.90 -14.73
N SER A 171 -15.30 -3.47 -14.81
CA SER A 171 -16.27 -3.97 -15.79
C SER A 171 -16.09 -3.41 -17.20
N LEU A 172 -15.34 -2.32 -17.34
CA LEU A 172 -15.01 -1.70 -18.62
C LEU A 172 -13.91 -2.51 -19.33
N LYS A 173 -14.17 -2.89 -20.57
CA LYS A 173 -13.23 -3.70 -21.40
C LYS A 173 -12.44 -2.81 -22.34
#